data_12d90bb4b13fb6f8f279155fc450581c
#
_entry.id   12d90bb4b13fb6f8f279155fc450581c
#
_cell.length_a   1.000
_cell.length_b   1.000
_cell.length_c   1.000
_cell.angle_alpha   90.00
_cell.angle_beta   90.00
_cell.angle_gamma   90.00
#
_symmetry.space_group_name_H-M   'P 1'
#
loop_
_entity.id
_entity.type
_entity.pdbx_description
1 polymer ?
#
loop_
_entity_poly.entity_id
_entity_poly.type
_entity_poly.pdbx_seq_one_letter_code
_entity_poly.pdbx_strand_id
1 'polypeptide(L)'
;LRTLPPLSTAGLWPAQVTAINNLEKSLAQDRPRSLIQMATGSGKTFTAINFIYRLIKFGGAKRILFLVDRGNLGDQTLKEFQQYVSPYNNFKFTEEFIVQRLAGNTLDTTARVCISTIQRMYSMLKGRELSDEDEEASVSGLERLFKKPEPLDYNPAIPIETFDVIVTDECHRSIYNL
;
A
#
# COMPACT_ATOMS: atom_id res chain seq x y z
N LEU A 1 -12.59 12.86 4.71
CA LEU A 1 -13.10 11.71 3.95
C LEU A 1 -14.50 12.01 3.45
N ARG A 2 -14.80 11.72 2.17
CA ARG A 2 -16.18 11.84 1.64
C ARG A 2 -17.05 10.74 2.25
N THR A 3 -18.37 10.94 2.25
CA THR A 3 -19.31 9.91 2.69
C THR A 3 -19.22 8.70 1.76
N LEU A 4 -18.85 7.56 2.33
CA LEU A 4 -18.74 6.30 1.60
C LEU A 4 -20.10 5.60 1.51
N PRO A 5 -20.45 4.93 0.41
CA PRO A 5 -21.65 4.10 0.33
C PRO A 5 -21.52 2.91 1.30
N PRO A 6 -22.64 2.25 1.65
CA PRO A 6 -22.61 1.03 2.44
C PRO A 6 -21.62 0.00 1.88
N LEU A 7 -20.92 -0.70 2.77
CA LEU A 7 -19.98 -1.74 2.36
C LEU A 7 -20.75 -2.92 1.75
N SER A 8 -20.42 -3.30 0.52
CA SER A 8 -20.86 -4.58 -0.02
C SER A 8 -20.13 -5.70 0.70
N THR A 9 -20.87 -6.59 1.33
CA THR A 9 -20.31 -7.72 2.09
C THR A 9 -20.16 -8.99 1.25
N ALA A 10 -20.54 -8.93 -0.04
CA ALA A 10 -20.45 -10.07 -0.95
C ALA A 10 -18.99 -10.54 -1.08
N GLY A 11 -18.74 -11.82 -0.78
CA GLY A 11 -17.42 -12.43 -0.84
C GLY A 11 -16.47 -12.05 0.30
N LEU A 12 -16.90 -11.26 1.29
CA LEU A 12 -16.11 -10.91 2.46
C LEU A 12 -16.42 -11.81 3.66
N TRP A 13 -15.40 -12.19 4.37
CA TRP A 13 -15.56 -12.85 5.66
C TRP A 13 -15.91 -11.82 6.77
N PRO A 14 -16.57 -12.23 7.87
CA PRO A 14 -16.97 -11.32 8.95
C PRO A 14 -15.80 -10.47 9.52
N ALA A 15 -14.61 -11.07 9.64
CA ALA A 15 -13.43 -10.35 10.11
C ALA A 15 -12.99 -9.24 9.14
N GLN A 16 -13.08 -9.49 7.83
CA GLN A 16 -12.77 -8.49 6.79
C GLN A 16 -13.77 -7.35 6.79
N VAL A 17 -15.07 -7.66 6.91
CA VAL A 17 -16.14 -6.67 7.05
C VAL A 17 -15.90 -5.79 8.27
N THR A 18 -15.58 -6.39 9.41
CA THR A 18 -15.28 -5.67 10.65
C THR A 18 -14.06 -4.75 10.48
N ALA A 19 -12.99 -5.25 9.86
CA ALA A 19 -11.76 -4.49 9.63
C ALA A 19 -12.02 -3.25 8.76
N ILE A 20 -12.72 -3.42 7.63
CA ILE A 20 -13.03 -2.32 6.70
C ILE A 20 -13.92 -1.28 7.38
N ASN A 21 -15.02 -1.70 8.03
CA ASN A 21 -15.93 -0.79 8.69
C ASN A 21 -15.24 0.01 9.82
N ASN A 22 -14.40 -0.64 10.62
CA ASN A 22 -13.66 0.03 11.69
C ASN A 22 -12.64 1.02 11.15
N LEU A 23 -11.93 0.68 10.06
CA LEU A 23 -11.01 1.59 9.39
C LEU A 23 -11.74 2.83 8.85
N GLU A 24 -12.85 2.64 8.12
CA GLU A 24 -13.61 3.74 7.56
C GLU A 24 -14.19 4.66 8.65
N LYS A 25 -14.68 4.07 9.75
CA LYS A 25 -15.12 4.82 10.93
C LYS A 25 -13.98 5.61 11.58
N SER A 26 -12.79 5.02 11.68
CA SER A 26 -11.60 5.68 12.22
C SER A 26 -11.21 6.89 11.38
N LEU A 27 -11.14 6.72 10.05
CA LEU A 27 -10.82 7.79 9.12
C LEU A 27 -11.89 8.90 9.13
N ALA A 28 -13.18 8.55 9.24
CA ALA A 28 -14.26 9.52 9.37
C ALA A 28 -14.21 10.34 10.66
N GLN A 29 -13.50 9.86 11.70
CA GLN A 29 -13.25 10.53 12.96
C GLN A 29 -11.92 11.30 12.99
N ASP A 30 -11.33 11.57 11.81
CA ASP A 30 -10.02 12.22 11.66
C ASP A 30 -8.87 11.52 12.41
N ARG A 31 -8.95 10.19 12.51
CA ARG A 31 -7.88 9.36 13.05
C ARG A 31 -7.03 8.83 11.90
N PRO A 32 -5.89 9.47 11.59
CA PRO A 32 -5.14 9.17 10.37
C PRO A 32 -4.32 7.88 10.43
N ARG A 33 -4.22 7.24 11.60
CA ARG A 33 -3.43 6.02 11.80
C ARG A 33 -4.33 4.89 12.28
N SER A 34 -4.23 3.74 11.62
CA SER A 34 -4.99 2.55 11.97
C SER A 34 -4.13 1.31 11.85
N LEU A 35 -4.24 0.40 12.81
CA LEU A 35 -3.63 -0.93 12.77
C LEU A 35 -4.73 -1.97 12.58
N ILE A 36 -4.58 -2.81 11.55
CA ILE A 36 -5.46 -3.95 11.31
C ILE A 36 -4.64 -5.21 11.54
N GLN A 37 -4.96 -5.94 12.60
CA GLN A 37 -4.34 -7.21 12.91
C GLN A 37 -5.22 -8.36 12.41
N MET A 38 -4.67 -9.16 11.52
CA MET A 38 -5.36 -10.32 10.93
C MET A 38 -4.42 -11.52 10.86
N ALA A 39 -4.96 -12.72 11.06
CA ALA A 39 -4.19 -13.96 10.98
C ALA A 39 -3.62 -14.20 9.58
N THR A 40 -2.54 -14.98 9.49
CA THR A 40 -2.03 -15.46 8.19
C THR A 40 -3.11 -16.27 7.47
N GLY A 41 -3.25 -16.06 6.17
CA GLY A 41 -4.27 -16.74 5.35
C GLY A 41 -5.70 -16.17 5.49
N SER A 42 -5.92 -15.13 6.30
CA SER A 42 -7.25 -14.49 6.46
C SER A 42 -7.62 -13.52 5.35
N GLY A 43 -6.80 -13.39 4.28
CA GLY A 43 -7.05 -12.48 3.18
C GLY A 43 -6.73 -11.02 3.50
N LYS A 44 -5.62 -10.76 4.19
CA LYS A 44 -5.15 -9.40 4.52
C LYS A 44 -5.06 -8.50 3.28
N THR A 45 -4.36 -8.96 2.24
CA THR A 45 -4.18 -8.21 0.99
C THR A 45 -5.52 -7.95 0.30
N PHE A 46 -6.39 -8.96 0.24
CA PHE A 46 -7.73 -8.79 -0.31
C PHE A 46 -8.57 -7.77 0.47
N THR A 47 -8.47 -7.78 1.80
CA THR A 47 -9.10 -6.77 2.67
C THR A 47 -8.56 -5.37 2.36
N ALA A 48 -7.24 -5.26 2.22
CA ALA A 48 -6.58 -4.00 1.87
C ALA A 48 -7.04 -3.48 0.50
N ILE A 49 -7.10 -4.33 -0.52
CA ILE A 49 -7.57 -3.95 -1.86
C ILE A 49 -9.02 -3.46 -1.83
N ASN A 50 -9.88 -4.08 -1.03
CA ASN A 50 -11.28 -3.65 -0.87
C ASN A 50 -11.37 -2.21 -0.31
N PHE A 51 -10.69 -1.91 0.79
CA PHE A 51 -10.77 -0.54 1.31
C PHE A 51 -10.03 0.47 0.43
N ILE A 52 -8.92 0.09 -0.23
CA ILE A 52 -8.22 0.93 -1.20
C ILE A 52 -9.16 1.30 -2.36
N TYR A 53 -9.86 0.32 -2.93
CA TYR A 53 -10.83 0.55 -3.99
C TYR A 53 -11.88 1.57 -3.54
N ARG A 54 -12.44 1.39 -2.35
CA ARG A 54 -13.47 2.28 -1.80
C ARG A 54 -12.95 3.68 -1.53
N LEU A 55 -11.73 3.81 -0.99
CA LEU A 55 -11.11 5.13 -0.76
C LEU A 55 -10.88 5.89 -2.08
N ILE A 56 -10.42 5.21 -3.12
CA ILE A 56 -10.22 5.84 -4.43
C ILE A 56 -11.57 6.15 -5.10
N LYS A 57 -12.46 5.17 -5.16
CA LYS A 57 -13.72 5.29 -5.92
C LYS A 57 -14.69 6.28 -5.28
N PHE A 58 -14.83 6.25 -3.97
CA PHE A 58 -15.83 6.99 -3.24
C PHE A 58 -15.26 8.01 -2.24
N GLY A 59 -14.12 7.69 -1.62
CA GLY A 59 -13.52 8.47 -0.54
C GLY A 59 -12.77 9.72 -1.01
N GLY A 60 -12.42 9.80 -2.29
CA GLY A 60 -11.70 10.92 -2.89
C GLY A 60 -10.19 10.82 -2.80
N ALA A 61 -9.63 9.69 -2.36
CA ALA A 61 -8.18 9.44 -2.42
C ALA A 61 -7.71 9.43 -3.87
N LYS A 62 -6.62 10.12 -4.16
CA LYS A 62 -6.06 10.26 -5.50
C LYS A 62 -4.97 9.24 -5.76
N ARG A 63 -4.09 9.01 -4.78
CA ARG A 63 -2.97 8.08 -4.92
C ARG A 63 -2.65 7.40 -3.60
N ILE A 64 -2.42 6.10 -3.66
CA ILE A 64 -2.12 5.26 -2.51
C ILE A 64 -0.77 4.59 -2.71
N LEU A 65 0.07 4.62 -1.69
CA LEU A 65 1.30 3.85 -1.62
C LEU A 65 1.04 2.55 -0.86
N PHE A 66 1.30 1.41 -1.50
CA PHE A 66 1.24 0.10 -0.87
C PHE A 66 2.65 -0.44 -0.66
N LEU A 67 3.08 -0.50 0.58
CA LEU A 67 4.42 -0.96 0.95
C LEU A 67 4.42 -2.45 1.31
N VAL A 68 5.35 -3.18 0.73
CA VAL A 68 5.61 -4.59 0.99
C VAL A 68 7.03 -4.79 1.52
N ASP A 69 7.27 -5.92 2.18
CA ASP A 69 8.59 -6.24 2.79
C ASP A 69 9.65 -6.57 1.73
N ARG A 70 9.27 -7.22 0.61
CA ARG A 70 10.21 -7.71 -0.43
C ARG A 70 9.63 -7.56 -1.83
N GLY A 71 10.51 -7.57 -2.84
CA GLY A 71 10.15 -7.44 -4.23
C GLY A 71 9.13 -8.48 -4.72
N ASN A 72 9.37 -9.76 -4.42
CA ASN A 72 8.47 -10.85 -4.81
C ASN A 72 7.04 -10.70 -4.25
N LEU A 73 6.88 -10.11 -3.04
CA LEU A 73 5.57 -9.78 -2.48
C LEU A 73 4.89 -8.65 -3.24
N GLY A 74 5.67 -7.72 -3.82
CA GLY A 74 5.14 -6.68 -4.70
C GLY A 74 4.50 -7.25 -5.95
N ASP A 75 5.13 -8.24 -6.58
CA ASP A 75 4.59 -8.90 -7.76
C ASP A 75 3.35 -9.75 -7.44
N GLN A 76 3.34 -10.41 -6.28
CA GLN A 76 2.16 -11.12 -5.79
C GLN A 76 1.01 -10.13 -5.53
N THR A 77 1.28 -9.04 -4.85
CA THR A 77 0.29 -7.99 -4.58
C THR A 77 -0.29 -7.41 -5.87
N LEU A 78 0.55 -7.14 -6.89
CA LEU A 78 0.07 -6.69 -8.19
C LEU A 78 -0.90 -7.68 -8.83
N LYS A 79 -0.61 -8.99 -8.78
CA LYS A 79 -1.52 -10.03 -9.28
C LYS A 79 -2.85 -10.03 -8.54
N GLU A 80 -2.85 -9.82 -7.23
CA GLU A 80 -4.09 -9.71 -6.45
C GLU A 80 -4.92 -8.49 -6.86
N PHE A 81 -4.30 -7.34 -7.12
CA PHE A 81 -4.99 -6.17 -7.70
C PHE A 81 -5.58 -6.47 -9.09
N GLN A 82 -4.86 -7.20 -9.95
CA GLN A 82 -5.33 -7.58 -11.28
C GLN A 82 -6.50 -8.58 -11.24
N GLN A 83 -6.57 -9.40 -10.22
CA GLN A 83 -7.64 -10.40 -10.03
C GLN A 83 -8.86 -9.84 -9.31
N TYR A 84 -8.71 -8.75 -8.57
CA TYR A 84 -9.81 -8.15 -7.83
C TYR A 84 -10.91 -7.65 -8.77
N VAL A 85 -12.14 -8.09 -8.50
CA VAL A 85 -13.36 -7.62 -9.19
C VAL A 85 -14.21 -6.85 -8.19
N SER A 86 -14.58 -5.65 -8.57
CA SER A 86 -15.39 -4.77 -7.73
C SER A 86 -16.81 -5.31 -7.57
N PRO A 87 -17.33 -5.45 -6.34
CA PRO A 87 -18.73 -5.85 -6.12
C PRO A 87 -19.74 -4.75 -6.45
N TYR A 88 -19.28 -3.55 -6.82
CA TYR A 88 -20.15 -2.41 -7.12
C TYR A 88 -20.51 -2.29 -8.60
N ASN A 89 -19.65 -2.78 -9.50
CA ASN A 89 -19.84 -2.64 -10.96
C ASN A 89 -19.32 -3.82 -11.78
N ASN A 90 -18.77 -4.85 -11.14
CA ASN A 90 -18.17 -6.04 -11.76
C ASN A 90 -16.96 -5.76 -12.67
N PHE A 91 -16.32 -4.60 -12.57
CA PHE A 91 -15.06 -4.35 -13.25
C PHE A 91 -13.88 -4.80 -12.40
N LYS A 92 -12.81 -5.20 -13.08
CA LYS A 92 -11.53 -5.44 -12.40
C LYS A 92 -10.95 -4.12 -11.89
N PHE A 93 -10.18 -4.17 -10.82
CA PHE A 93 -9.51 -2.98 -10.29
C PHE A 93 -8.68 -2.27 -11.36
N THR A 94 -7.94 -3.05 -12.16
CA THR A 94 -7.04 -2.55 -13.20
C THR A 94 -7.75 -2.09 -14.48
N GLU A 95 -9.05 -2.36 -14.63
CA GLU A 95 -9.86 -1.78 -15.69
C GLU A 95 -10.30 -0.34 -15.37
N GLU A 96 -10.37 0.00 -14.08
CA GLU A 96 -10.76 1.34 -13.63
C GLU A 96 -9.58 2.21 -13.21
N PHE A 97 -8.53 1.60 -12.63
CA PHE A 97 -7.41 2.32 -12.01
C PHE A 97 -6.08 1.73 -12.40
N ILE A 98 -5.12 2.59 -12.71
CA ILE A 98 -3.75 2.17 -12.99
C ILE A 98 -3.07 1.80 -11.67
N VAL A 99 -2.48 0.59 -11.64
CA VAL A 99 -1.68 0.07 -10.55
C VAL A 99 -0.25 -0.09 -11.06
N GLN A 100 0.68 0.63 -10.47
CA GLN A 100 2.11 0.54 -10.79
C GLN A 100 2.86 -0.27 -9.73
N ARG A 101 3.59 -1.30 -10.15
CA ARG A 101 4.67 -1.90 -9.36
C ARG A 101 5.94 -1.11 -9.67
N LEU A 102 6.53 -0.49 -8.65
CA LEU A 102 7.77 0.27 -8.80
C LEU A 102 8.96 -0.70 -8.91
N ALA A 103 9.44 -0.92 -10.13
CA ALA A 103 10.66 -1.67 -10.43
C ALA A 103 11.89 -0.75 -10.62
N GLY A 104 11.69 0.55 -10.70
CA GLY A 104 12.72 1.59 -10.82
C GLY A 104 12.31 2.86 -10.08
N ASN A 105 13.04 3.94 -10.30
CA ASN A 105 12.86 5.20 -9.59
C ASN A 105 11.88 6.18 -10.27
N THR A 106 11.02 5.69 -11.19
CA THR A 106 10.08 6.52 -11.92
C THR A 106 8.65 6.25 -11.48
N LEU A 107 7.99 7.29 -10.94
CA LEU A 107 6.57 7.26 -10.61
C LEU A 107 5.74 7.59 -11.85
N ASP A 108 4.78 6.72 -12.17
CA ASP A 108 3.73 7.05 -13.13
C ASP A 108 2.76 8.03 -12.48
N THR A 109 2.65 9.21 -13.06
CA THR A 109 1.78 10.29 -12.55
C THR A 109 0.29 9.96 -12.62
N THR A 110 -0.09 8.98 -13.44
CA THR A 110 -1.48 8.52 -13.62
C THR A 110 -1.85 7.34 -12.72
N ALA A 111 -0.85 6.67 -12.12
CA ALA A 111 -1.09 5.55 -11.22
C ALA A 111 -1.87 5.97 -9.97
N ARG A 112 -2.91 5.21 -9.66
CA ARG A 112 -3.74 5.39 -8.46
C ARG A 112 -3.23 4.59 -7.27
N VAL A 113 -2.54 3.49 -7.54
CA VAL A 113 -1.85 2.68 -6.54
C VAL A 113 -0.43 2.46 -7.00
N CYS A 114 0.54 2.75 -6.13
CA CYS A 114 1.94 2.43 -6.32
C CYS A 114 2.33 1.36 -5.31
N ILE A 115 2.73 0.18 -5.80
CA ILE A 115 3.26 -0.91 -4.97
C ILE A 115 4.78 -0.78 -4.95
N SER A 116 5.37 -0.73 -3.77
CA SER A 116 6.81 -0.59 -3.60
C SER A 116 7.31 -1.37 -2.39
N THR A 117 8.57 -1.72 -2.38
CA THR A 117 9.26 -2.09 -1.15
C THR A 117 9.69 -0.83 -0.37
N ILE A 118 9.90 -0.99 0.94
CA ILE A 118 10.44 0.10 1.77
C ILE A 118 11.83 0.51 1.26
N GLN A 119 12.64 -0.47 0.84
CA GLN A 119 13.98 -0.27 0.29
C GLN A 119 13.95 0.59 -0.98
N ARG A 120 13.06 0.26 -1.91
CA ARG A 120 12.89 1.00 -3.17
C ARG A 120 12.45 2.44 -2.89
N MET A 121 11.45 2.62 -2.04
CA MET A 121 10.97 3.95 -1.68
C MET A 121 12.06 4.79 -1.02
N TYR A 122 12.82 4.20 -0.08
CA TYR A 122 13.95 4.90 0.55
C TYR A 122 15.03 5.29 -0.47
N SER A 123 15.39 4.38 -1.38
CA SER A 123 16.37 4.61 -2.44
C SER A 123 15.94 5.76 -3.38
N MET A 124 14.66 5.76 -3.75
CA MET A 124 14.07 6.85 -4.56
C MET A 124 14.14 8.20 -3.85
N LEU A 125 13.83 8.25 -2.56
CA LEU A 125 13.91 9.48 -1.76
C LEU A 125 15.34 9.99 -1.65
N LYS A 126 16.33 9.10 -1.62
CA LYS A 126 17.77 9.44 -1.62
C LYS A 126 18.34 9.71 -3.02
N GLY A 127 17.55 9.54 -4.08
CA GLY A 127 18.04 9.67 -5.47
C GLY A 127 19.10 8.65 -5.86
N ARG A 128 19.07 7.45 -5.23
CA ARG A 128 20.01 6.34 -5.49
C ARG A 128 19.30 5.25 -6.29
N GLU A 129 20.06 4.48 -7.06
CA GLU A 129 19.55 3.24 -7.66
C GLU A 129 19.63 2.09 -6.67
N LEU A 130 18.69 1.18 -6.74
CA LEU A 130 18.61 -0.03 -5.94
C LEU A 130 18.74 -1.24 -6.86
N SER A 131 19.63 -2.18 -6.53
CA SER A 131 19.73 -3.45 -7.24
C SER A 131 18.54 -4.37 -6.91
N ASP A 132 18.24 -5.30 -7.80
CA ASP A 132 17.16 -6.28 -7.56
C ASP A 132 17.50 -7.19 -6.36
N GLU A 133 18.79 -7.52 -6.16
CA GLU A 133 19.26 -8.30 -5.02
C GLU A 133 19.00 -7.58 -3.69
N ASP A 134 19.24 -6.28 -3.65
CA ASP A 134 19.01 -5.45 -2.46
C ASP A 134 17.51 -5.25 -2.21
N GLU A 135 16.68 -5.21 -3.24
CA GLU A 135 15.22 -5.14 -3.12
C GLU A 135 14.62 -6.44 -2.55
N GLU A 136 15.20 -7.59 -2.88
CA GLU A 136 14.77 -8.88 -2.34
C GLU A 136 15.28 -9.13 -0.90
N ALA A 137 16.29 -8.38 -0.45
CA ALA A 137 16.74 -8.45 0.93
C ALA A 137 15.61 -7.99 1.87
N SER A 138 15.43 -8.71 2.99
CA SER A 138 14.47 -8.28 4.02
C SER A 138 14.90 -6.96 4.66
N VAL A 139 13.96 -6.26 5.31
CA VAL A 139 14.22 -4.99 6.03
C VAL A 139 15.37 -5.15 7.04
N SER A 140 15.57 -6.34 7.63
CA SER A 140 16.76 -6.66 8.44
C SER A 140 18.07 -6.61 7.64
N GLY A 141 18.03 -6.70 6.31
CA GLY A 141 19.18 -6.46 5.43
C GLY A 141 19.48 -4.98 5.20
N LEU A 142 18.53 -4.08 5.46
CA LEU A 142 18.75 -2.62 5.39
C LEU A 142 19.85 -2.14 6.36
N GLU A 143 20.00 -2.77 7.52
CA GLU A 143 21.10 -2.46 8.45
C GLU A 143 22.47 -2.67 7.82
N ARG A 144 22.59 -3.57 6.82
CA ARG A 144 23.83 -3.79 6.07
C ARG A 144 24.06 -2.74 5.00
N LEU A 145 22.98 -2.24 4.39
CA LEU A 145 23.02 -1.17 3.37
C LEU A 145 23.20 0.21 4.01
N PHE A 146 22.66 0.41 5.20
CA PHE A 146 22.70 1.67 5.93
C PHE A 146 23.42 1.49 7.26
N LYS A 147 24.77 1.49 7.21
CA LYS A 147 25.62 1.39 8.40
C LYS A 147 25.36 2.49 9.47
N LYS A 148 24.63 3.53 9.13
CA LYS A 148 24.06 4.56 10.04
C LYS A 148 22.74 5.05 9.45
N PRO A 149 21.67 5.28 10.25
CA PRO A 149 20.48 5.98 9.79
C PRO A 149 20.91 7.37 9.29
N GLU A 150 20.85 7.59 8.00
CA GLU A 150 21.04 8.91 7.42
C GLU A 150 19.69 9.63 7.44
N PRO A 151 19.63 10.91 7.85
CA PRO A 151 18.40 11.66 7.76
C PRO A 151 17.90 11.66 6.31
N LEU A 152 16.57 11.50 6.14
CA LEU A 152 15.92 11.67 4.85
C LEU A 152 15.81 13.16 4.57
N ASP A 153 16.47 13.61 3.53
CA ASP A 153 16.28 14.97 3.02
C ASP A 153 14.99 15.02 2.17
N TYR A 154 14.35 16.18 2.13
CA TYR A 154 13.20 16.41 1.29
C TYR A 154 13.59 16.24 -0.19
N ASN A 155 12.89 15.32 -0.88
CA ASN A 155 13.06 15.14 -2.32
C ASN A 155 11.92 15.84 -3.08
N PRO A 156 12.18 16.96 -3.78
CA PRO A 156 11.14 17.70 -4.50
C PRO A 156 10.53 16.91 -5.67
N ALA A 157 11.19 15.86 -6.16
CA ALA A 157 10.63 14.97 -7.18
C ALA A 157 9.54 14.03 -6.63
N ILE A 158 9.53 13.80 -5.32
CA ILE A 158 8.53 12.98 -4.62
C ILE A 158 8.09 13.75 -3.38
N PRO A 159 7.26 14.80 -3.53
CA PRO A 159 6.72 15.55 -2.40
C PRO A 159 5.94 14.63 -1.44
N ILE A 160 5.89 15.00 -0.16
CA ILE A 160 5.16 14.23 0.85
C ILE A 160 3.67 14.07 0.50
N GLU A 161 3.11 15.03 -0.23
CA GLU A 161 1.72 15.05 -0.70
C GLU A 161 1.47 14.15 -1.91
N THR A 162 2.50 13.46 -2.41
CA THR A 162 2.37 12.53 -3.55
C THR A 162 1.37 11.42 -3.26
N PHE A 163 1.25 11.00 -2.01
CA PHE A 163 0.36 9.93 -1.58
C PHE A 163 -0.60 10.42 -0.50
N ASP A 164 -1.90 10.19 -0.71
CA ASP A 164 -2.93 10.51 0.29
C ASP A 164 -2.99 9.47 1.42
N VAL A 165 -2.64 8.22 1.10
CA VAL A 165 -2.69 7.09 2.03
C VAL A 165 -1.48 6.19 1.81
N ILE A 166 -0.90 5.73 2.91
CA ILE A 166 0.15 4.71 2.92
C ILE A 166 -0.41 3.46 3.61
N VAL A 167 -0.34 2.34 2.93
CA VAL A 167 -0.68 1.02 3.46
C VAL A 167 0.60 0.21 3.56
N THR A 168 0.90 -0.32 4.74
CA THR A 168 2.08 -1.17 4.96
C THR A 168 1.60 -2.59 5.30
N ASP A 169 1.92 -3.54 4.43
CA ASP A 169 1.71 -4.95 4.72
C ASP A 169 2.84 -5.50 5.58
N GLU A 170 2.55 -6.51 6.41
CA GLU A 170 3.50 -7.13 7.34
C GLU A 170 4.29 -6.10 8.20
N CYS A 171 3.61 -5.03 8.63
CA CYS A 171 4.24 -3.89 9.32
C CYS A 171 5.00 -4.27 10.60
N HIS A 172 4.71 -5.44 11.20
CA HIS A 172 5.46 -5.95 12.34
C HIS A 172 6.93 -6.21 12.03
N ARG A 173 7.29 -6.46 10.77
CA ARG A 173 8.68 -6.66 10.34
C ARG A 173 9.46 -5.36 10.23
N SER A 174 8.78 -4.25 9.96
CA SER A 174 9.40 -2.94 9.84
C SER A 174 9.50 -2.17 11.16
N ILE A 175 8.70 -2.54 12.18
CA ILE A 175 8.66 -1.84 13.47
C ILE A 175 9.77 -2.30 14.42
N TYR A 176 10.23 -3.55 14.33
CA TYR A 176 11.19 -4.11 15.26
C TYR A 176 12.65 -3.75 14.97
N ASN A 177 12.92 -3.03 13.89
CA ASN A 177 14.28 -2.66 13.45
C ASN A 177 14.49 -1.13 13.38
N LEU A 178 13.67 -0.37 14.11
CA LEU A 178 13.81 1.09 14.25
C LEU A 178 14.41 1.45 15.60
#